data_043439aa5236d539cceed2026df95ae1
#
_entry.id   043439aa5236d539cceed2026df95ae1
#
_cell.length_a   1.000
_cell.length_b   1.000
_cell.length_c   1.000
_cell.angle_alpha   90.00
_cell.angle_beta   90.00
_cell.angle_gamma   90.00
#
_symmetry.space_group_name_H-M   'P 1'
#
loop_
_entity.id
_entity.type
_entity.pdbx_description
1 polymer ?
#
loop_
_entity_poly.entity_id
_entity_poly.type
_entity_poly.pdbx_seq_one_letter_code
_entity_poly.pdbx_strand_id
1 'polypeptide(L)'
;MQKFGFYEKPPLDLASDEIMASGRYEGGELLSPGDSMDKVQVASMAFGQEQLLATPLQMALVAQSIANGGKMMKPYSVESVADYNGTIVKQARPAVWKTPIEPGTASDLKDMMVKVVNEGTGSKTKTSKVQMAAKTGTAEVTGRGPNAWFMGFAPADNPKYAIAVVVEDSDSGGGIAGPVMRETMLSALGL
;
A
#
# COMPACT_ATOMS: atom_id res chain seq x y z
N MET A 1 3.24 6.21 11.72
CA MET A 1 3.37 4.84 11.18
C MET A 1 2.45 3.83 11.89
N GLN A 2 2.51 3.66 13.22
CA GLN A 2 1.71 2.68 13.98
C GLN A 2 0.20 2.76 13.70
N LYS A 3 -0.37 3.96 13.56
CA LYS A 3 -1.78 4.12 13.17
C LYS A 3 -2.12 3.45 11.83
N PHE A 4 -1.14 3.35 10.93
CA PHE A 4 -1.28 2.66 9.64
C PHE A 4 -0.92 1.18 9.70
N GLY A 5 -0.72 0.58 10.87
CA GLY A 5 -0.42 -0.84 11.02
C GLY A 5 1.04 -1.24 10.85
N PHE A 6 1.96 -0.28 10.76
CA PHE A 6 3.40 -0.59 10.84
C PHE A 6 3.75 -1.12 12.21
N TYR A 7 4.73 -1.99 12.30
CA TYR A 7 5.21 -2.71 13.49
C TYR A 7 4.26 -3.80 14.01
N GLU A 8 3.21 -4.12 13.26
CA GLU A 8 2.33 -5.25 13.55
C GLU A 8 2.00 -6.02 12.28
N LYS A 9 1.74 -7.31 12.41
CA LYS A 9 1.36 -8.15 11.27
C LYS A 9 -0.06 -7.80 10.84
N PRO A 10 -0.32 -7.55 9.55
CA PRO A 10 -1.68 -7.42 9.06
C PRO A 10 -2.51 -8.66 9.43
N PRO A 11 -3.77 -8.49 9.88
CA PRO A 11 -4.60 -9.60 10.34
C PRO A 11 -5.16 -10.40 9.16
N LEU A 12 -4.28 -10.99 8.37
CA LEU A 12 -4.60 -11.86 7.24
C LEU A 12 -4.89 -13.29 7.74
N ASP A 13 -5.68 -14.04 6.99
CA ASP A 13 -6.07 -15.42 7.28
C ASP A 13 -5.02 -16.45 6.80
N LEU A 14 -3.75 -16.16 7.04
CA LEU A 14 -2.59 -17.02 6.79
C LEU A 14 -1.89 -17.40 8.10
N ALA A 15 -0.99 -18.35 8.05
CA ALA A 15 -0.16 -18.70 9.20
C ALA A 15 0.73 -17.51 9.61
N SER A 16 0.95 -17.32 10.91
CA SER A 16 1.62 -16.12 11.41
C SER A 16 3.07 -15.98 10.95
N ASP A 17 3.74 -17.09 10.64
CA ASP A 17 5.10 -17.14 10.09
C ASP A 17 5.17 -16.76 8.60
N GLU A 18 4.04 -16.83 7.89
CA GLU A 18 3.91 -16.38 6.49
C GLU A 18 3.61 -14.89 6.38
N ILE A 19 3.30 -14.21 7.48
CA ILE A 19 2.94 -12.79 7.48
C ILE A 19 4.09 -11.97 8.05
N MET A 20 4.61 -11.04 7.23
CA MET A 20 5.62 -10.08 7.67
C MET A 20 4.98 -8.75 8.09
N ALA A 21 5.47 -8.18 9.17
CA ALA A 21 5.16 -6.80 9.55
C ALA A 21 6.01 -5.83 8.75
N SER A 22 5.48 -4.67 8.44
CA SER A 22 6.27 -3.54 7.96
C SER A 22 6.78 -2.73 9.14
N GLY A 23 8.00 -2.21 9.08
CA GLY A 23 8.61 -1.47 10.16
C GLY A 23 10.09 -1.26 9.97
N ARG A 24 10.78 -0.78 10.99
CA ARG A 24 12.22 -0.65 11.00
C ARG A 24 12.86 -2.00 11.37
N TYR A 25 13.82 -2.43 10.57
CA TYR A 25 14.53 -3.70 10.77
C TYR A 25 16.02 -3.47 10.96
N GLU A 26 16.65 -4.27 11.81
CA GLU A 26 18.10 -4.32 11.98
C GLU A 26 18.52 -5.78 12.14
N GLY A 27 19.53 -6.20 11.37
CA GLY A 27 20.00 -7.61 11.40
C GLY A 27 18.91 -8.66 11.06
N GLY A 28 17.83 -8.25 10.37
CA GLY A 28 16.68 -9.11 10.02
C GLY A 28 15.58 -9.15 11.09
N GLU A 29 15.76 -8.45 12.21
CA GLU A 29 14.77 -8.40 13.29
C GLU A 29 13.98 -7.09 13.24
N LEU A 30 12.67 -7.19 13.47
CA LEU A 30 11.79 -6.02 13.58
C LEU A 30 12.05 -5.32 14.92
N LEU A 31 12.48 -4.07 14.85
CA LEU A 31 12.70 -3.24 16.02
C LEU A 31 11.39 -2.75 16.63
N SER A 32 11.41 -2.40 17.92
CA SER A 32 10.26 -1.78 18.58
C SER A 32 10.08 -0.32 18.13
N PRO A 33 8.83 0.18 18.04
CA PRO A 33 8.56 1.58 17.68
C PRO A 33 9.18 2.61 18.63
N GLY A 34 9.52 2.17 19.87
CA GLY A 34 10.13 3.01 20.91
C GLY A 34 11.64 2.94 20.96
N ASP A 35 12.29 2.12 20.12
CA ASP A 35 13.75 2.03 20.09
C ASP A 35 14.36 3.36 19.65
N SER A 36 15.43 3.74 20.35
CA SER A 36 16.07 5.04 20.13
C SER A 36 16.58 5.18 18.68
N MET A 37 16.37 6.35 18.15
CA MET A 37 16.91 6.77 16.85
C MET A 37 17.60 8.11 17.02
N ASP A 38 18.69 8.32 16.31
CA ASP A 38 19.27 9.64 16.19
C ASP A 38 18.41 10.53 15.27
N LYS A 39 18.71 11.83 15.24
CA LYS A 39 17.95 12.80 14.45
C LYS A 39 18.01 12.54 12.93
N VAL A 40 19.12 11.98 12.45
CA VAL A 40 19.30 11.66 11.02
C VAL A 40 18.44 10.46 10.65
N GLN A 41 18.45 9.42 11.47
CA GLN A 41 17.58 8.25 11.28
C GLN A 41 16.09 8.63 11.28
N VAL A 42 15.65 9.47 12.22
CA VAL A 42 14.27 9.98 12.25
C VAL A 42 13.94 10.75 10.98
N ALA A 43 14.84 11.63 10.53
CA ALA A 43 14.64 12.41 9.31
C ALA A 43 14.56 11.50 8.07
N SER A 44 15.49 10.56 7.92
CA SER A 44 15.52 9.62 6.80
C SER A 44 14.26 8.71 6.76
N MET A 45 13.87 8.21 7.92
CA MET A 45 12.67 7.37 8.03
C MET A 45 11.37 8.15 7.74
N ALA A 46 11.34 9.47 7.97
CA ALA A 46 10.16 10.29 7.71
C ALA A 46 9.76 10.35 6.22
N PHE A 47 10.70 10.13 5.31
CA PHE A 47 10.44 10.05 3.87
C PHE A 47 10.65 8.64 3.28
N GLY A 48 10.68 7.61 4.14
CA GLY A 48 10.65 6.20 3.71
C GLY A 48 12.02 5.61 3.37
N GLN A 49 13.09 6.15 3.90
CA GLN A 49 14.45 5.65 3.77
C GLN A 49 14.91 4.97 5.07
N GLU A 50 16.21 4.77 5.24
CA GLU A 50 16.82 4.08 6.36
C GLU A 50 16.50 2.57 6.35
N GLN A 51 16.40 1.97 7.52
CA GLN A 51 16.07 0.55 7.72
C GLN A 51 14.54 0.27 7.68
N LEU A 52 13.75 1.19 7.11
CA LEU A 52 12.31 1.03 7.00
C LEU A 52 11.97 0.07 5.86
N LEU A 53 11.44 -1.10 6.20
CA LEU A 53 10.94 -2.07 5.24
C LEU A 53 9.40 -2.05 5.23
N ALA A 54 8.84 -2.12 4.04
CA ALA A 54 7.40 -2.18 3.84
C ALA A 54 7.03 -3.32 2.89
N THR A 55 5.99 -4.07 3.23
CA THR A 55 5.44 -5.07 2.31
C THR A 55 4.51 -4.40 1.28
N PRO A 56 4.36 -4.95 0.07
CA PRO A 56 3.35 -4.48 -0.89
C PRO A 56 1.94 -4.47 -0.30
N LEU A 57 1.58 -5.48 0.49
CA LEU A 57 0.29 -5.53 1.18
C LEU A 57 0.09 -4.31 2.10
N GLN A 58 1.10 -3.96 2.90
CA GLN A 58 1.02 -2.80 3.79
C GLN A 58 0.79 -1.50 3.01
N MET A 59 1.48 -1.31 1.89
CA MET A 59 1.32 -0.12 1.06
C MET A 59 -0.03 -0.10 0.32
N ALA A 60 -0.55 -1.26 -0.09
CA ALA A 60 -1.92 -1.37 -0.61
C ALA A 60 -2.97 -1.03 0.45
N LEU A 61 -2.78 -1.45 1.70
CA LEU A 61 -3.65 -1.08 2.83
C LEU A 61 -3.61 0.42 3.15
N VAL A 62 -2.43 1.06 3.01
CA VAL A 62 -2.32 2.53 3.12
C VAL A 62 -3.14 3.19 2.01
N ALA A 63 -2.98 2.78 0.75
CA ALA A 63 -3.77 3.30 -0.37
C ALA A 63 -5.28 3.05 -0.17
N GLN A 64 -5.66 1.85 0.30
CA GLN A 64 -7.04 1.50 0.63
C GLN A 64 -7.63 2.44 1.70
N SER A 65 -6.86 2.77 2.75
CA SER A 65 -7.36 3.64 3.82
C SER A 65 -7.67 5.05 3.31
N ILE A 66 -6.88 5.58 2.38
CA ILE A 66 -7.14 6.88 1.73
C ILE A 66 -8.39 6.77 0.85
N ALA A 67 -8.46 5.73 0.01
CA ALA A 67 -9.60 5.44 -0.86
C ALA A 67 -10.93 5.29 -0.09
N ASN A 68 -10.86 4.77 1.14
CA ASN A 68 -12.03 4.43 1.98
C ASN A 68 -12.30 5.46 3.10
N GLY A 69 -11.99 6.74 2.85
CA GLY A 69 -12.31 7.84 3.77
C GLY A 69 -11.64 7.72 5.14
N GLY A 70 -10.40 7.23 5.18
CA GLY A 70 -9.59 7.09 6.38
C GLY A 70 -9.70 5.75 7.09
N LYS A 71 -10.53 4.82 6.60
CA LYS A 71 -10.74 3.49 7.20
C LYS A 71 -9.93 2.42 6.48
N MET A 72 -9.04 1.76 7.19
CA MET A 72 -8.28 0.61 6.73
C MET A 72 -9.05 -0.66 7.06
N MET A 73 -9.42 -1.44 6.04
CA MET A 73 -10.17 -2.68 6.22
C MET A 73 -9.24 -3.84 6.55
N LYS A 74 -9.75 -4.78 7.35
CA LYS A 74 -9.08 -6.04 7.61
C LYS A 74 -8.94 -6.84 6.31
N PRO A 75 -7.72 -7.21 5.89
CA PRO A 75 -7.53 -8.04 4.71
C PRO A 75 -7.94 -9.50 5.00
N TYR A 76 -8.39 -10.20 3.98
CA TYR A 76 -8.59 -11.66 3.97
C TYR A 76 -8.33 -12.20 2.57
N SER A 77 -7.87 -13.45 2.48
CA SER A 77 -7.61 -14.15 1.21
C SER A 77 -8.69 -15.19 0.91
N VAL A 78 -9.41 -15.67 1.95
CA VAL A 78 -10.49 -16.65 1.81
C VAL A 78 -11.82 -15.95 2.01
N GLU A 79 -12.60 -15.83 0.95
CA GLU A 79 -13.94 -15.22 0.97
C GLU A 79 -14.95 -16.12 1.68
N SER A 80 -14.96 -17.42 1.36
CA SER A 80 -15.87 -18.37 1.96
C SER A 80 -15.29 -19.78 1.97
N VAL A 81 -15.78 -20.59 2.90
CA VAL A 81 -15.53 -22.03 2.95
C VAL A 81 -16.87 -22.75 2.85
N ALA A 82 -16.99 -23.68 1.90
CA ALA A 82 -18.16 -24.53 1.73
C ALA A 82 -17.85 -25.98 2.15
N ASP A 83 -18.87 -26.70 2.61
CA ASP A 83 -18.80 -28.15 2.81
C ASP A 83 -18.87 -28.90 1.47
N TYR A 84 -18.83 -30.24 1.52
CA TYR A 84 -18.87 -31.10 0.33
C TYR A 84 -20.22 -31.04 -0.44
N ASN A 85 -21.29 -30.51 0.17
CA ASN A 85 -22.59 -30.29 -0.47
C ASN A 85 -22.70 -28.88 -1.10
N GLY A 86 -21.66 -28.04 -0.95
CA GLY A 86 -21.68 -26.66 -1.41
C GLY A 86 -22.31 -25.67 -0.41
N THR A 87 -22.66 -26.11 0.79
CA THR A 87 -23.21 -25.23 1.82
C THR A 87 -22.09 -24.40 2.43
N ILE A 88 -22.24 -23.06 2.42
CA ILE A 88 -21.24 -22.16 3.01
C ILE A 88 -21.25 -22.32 4.55
N VAL A 89 -20.14 -22.82 5.08
CA VAL A 89 -19.95 -23.03 6.54
C VAL A 89 -19.18 -21.88 7.20
N LYS A 90 -18.46 -21.09 6.39
CA LYS A 90 -17.77 -19.89 6.86
C LYS A 90 -17.76 -18.84 5.75
N GLN A 91 -18.05 -17.59 6.11
CA GLN A 91 -18.04 -16.44 5.21
C GLN A 91 -17.21 -15.31 5.82
N ALA A 92 -16.24 -14.77 5.09
CA ALA A 92 -15.57 -13.56 5.47
C ALA A 92 -16.53 -12.37 5.45
N ARG A 93 -16.40 -11.48 6.41
CA ARG A 93 -17.20 -10.24 6.45
C ARG A 93 -16.25 -9.05 6.49
N PRO A 94 -16.48 -8.02 5.66
CA PRO A 94 -15.69 -6.80 5.74
C PRO A 94 -15.73 -6.21 7.15
N ALA A 95 -14.56 -5.89 7.70
CA ALA A 95 -14.41 -5.29 9.01
C ALA A 95 -13.30 -4.23 8.97
N VAL A 96 -13.47 -3.15 9.72
CA VAL A 96 -12.43 -2.14 9.88
C VAL A 96 -11.34 -2.70 10.78
N TRP A 97 -10.10 -2.62 10.33
CA TRP A 97 -8.93 -2.94 11.14
C TRP A 97 -8.44 -1.71 11.91
N LYS A 98 -8.27 -0.58 11.21
CA LYS A 98 -7.78 0.69 11.78
C LYS A 98 -8.49 1.89 11.15
N THR A 99 -8.40 3.02 11.85
CA THR A 99 -8.79 4.34 11.30
C THR A 99 -7.60 5.28 11.44
N PRO A 100 -6.60 5.18 10.54
CA PRO A 100 -5.34 5.92 10.68
C PRO A 100 -5.48 7.43 10.51
N ILE A 101 -6.42 7.90 9.72
CA ILE A 101 -6.64 9.32 9.39
C ILE A 101 -8.14 9.66 9.37
N GLU A 102 -8.43 10.94 9.57
CA GLU A 102 -9.78 11.47 9.47
C GLU A 102 -10.27 11.56 8.01
N PRO A 103 -11.59 11.51 7.76
CA PRO A 103 -12.14 11.58 6.40
C PRO A 103 -11.72 12.82 5.61
N GLY A 104 -11.62 13.99 6.24
CA GLY A 104 -11.13 15.21 5.60
C GLY A 104 -9.70 15.08 5.10
N THR A 105 -8.80 14.55 5.94
CA THR A 105 -7.41 14.27 5.55
C THR A 105 -7.33 13.24 4.41
N ALA A 106 -8.18 12.21 4.42
CA ALA A 106 -8.23 11.24 3.33
C ALA A 106 -8.68 11.89 2.01
N SER A 107 -9.64 12.80 2.05
CA SER A 107 -10.07 13.58 0.87
C SER A 107 -8.94 14.45 0.31
N ASP A 108 -8.25 15.20 1.18
CA ASP A 108 -7.13 16.05 0.77
C ASP A 108 -6.00 15.22 0.12
N LEU A 109 -5.66 14.08 0.74
CA LEU A 109 -4.66 13.16 0.19
C LEU A 109 -5.08 12.58 -1.17
N LYS A 110 -6.36 12.17 -1.32
CA LYS A 110 -6.90 11.72 -2.60
C LYS A 110 -6.70 12.78 -3.69
N ASP A 111 -7.05 14.03 -3.42
CA ASP A 111 -6.94 15.13 -4.38
C ASP A 111 -5.49 15.42 -4.76
N MET A 112 -4.56 15.34 -3.79
CA MET A 112 -3.12 15.39 -4.06
C MET A 112 -2.65 14.21 -4.93
N MET A 113 -3.12 12.99 -4.65
CA MET A 113 -2.76 11.79 -5.42
C MET A 113 -3.32 11.82 -6.85
N VAL A 114 -4.49 12.42 -7.07
CA VAL A 114 -5.04 12.69 -8.42
C VAL A 114 -4.12 13.64 -9.19
N LYS A 115 -3.61 14.71 -8.54
CA LYS A 115 -2.66 15.64 -9.17
C LYS A 115 -1.34 14.95 -9.55
N VAL A 116 -0.85 14.01 -8.73
CA VAL A 116 0.35 13.21 -9.07
C VAL A 116 0.18 12.48 -10.39
N VAL A 117 -1.01 11.95 -10.68
CA VAL A 117 -1.32 11.29 -11.96
C VAL A 117 -1.53 12.30 -13.10
N ASN A 118 -2.19 13.40 -12.83
CA ASN A 118 -2.53 14.36 -13.89
C ASN A 118 -1.35 15.21 -14.34
N GLU A 119 -0.51 15.63 -13.42
CA GLU A 119 0.51 16.69 -13.61
C GLU A 119 1.88 16.34 -13.00
N GLY A 120 1.96 15.27 -12.20
CA GLY A 120 3.14 14.94 -11.40
C GLY A 120 3.94 13.75 -11.91
N THR A 121 4.69 13.16 -10.99
CA THR A 121 5.60 12.02 -11.21
C THR A 121 4.88 10.74 -11.64
N GLY A 122 3.56 10.63 -11.43
CA GLY A 122 2.71 9.52 -11.84
C GLY A 122 2.08 9.67 -13.22
N SER A 123 2.44 10.68 -14.02
CA SER A 123 1.76 11.02 -15.29
C SER A 123 1.76 9.89 -16.33
N LYS A 124 2.72 8.95 -16.27
CA LYS A 124 2.74 7.76 -17.13
C LYS A 124 1.59 6.78 -16.86
N THR A 125 0.88 6.93 -15.74
CA THR A 125 -0.34 6.14 -15.45
C THR A 125 -1.62 6.81 -15.89
N LYS A 126 -1.56 8.05 -16.35
CA LYS A 126 -2.73 8.79 -16.85
C LYS A 126 -3.38 8.05 -18.02
N THR A 127 -4.71 7.97 -17.99
CA THR A 127 -5.53 7.36 -19.05
C THR A 127 -6.84 8.12 -19.17
N SER A 128 -7.47 8.08 -20.34
CA SER A 128 -8.81 8.63 -20.58
C SER A 128 -9.93 7.71 -20.09
N LYS A 129 -9.64 6.44 -19.75
CA LYS A 129 -10.62 5.44 -19.40
C LYS A 129 -11.13 5.60 -17.96
N VAL A 130 -10.26 5.99 -17.04
CA VAL A 130 -10.58 6.15 -15.61
C VAL A 130 -9.62 7.13 -14.93
N GLN A 131 -10.13 7.95 -14.01
CA GLN A 131 -9.29 8.78 -13.16
C GLN A 131 -8.69 7.93 -12.05
N MET A 132 -7.36 7.94 -11.94
CA MET A 132 -6.61 7.26 -10.89
C MET A 132 -6.07 8.27 -9.88
N ALA A 133 -5.92 7.83 -8.63
CA ALA A 133 -5.19 8.52 -7.59
C ALA A 133 -3.97 7.67 -7.20
N ALA A 134 -2.76 8.25 -7.22
CA ALA A 134 -1.55 7.47 -7.01
C ALA A 134 -0.39 8.26 -6.40
N LYS A 135 0.62 7.53 -5.89
CA LYS A 135 1.89 8.08 -5.40
C LYS A 135 3.04 7.19 -5.85
N THR A 136 4.08 7.82 -6.38
CA THR A 136 5.36 7.19 -6.73
C THR A 136 6.28 7.10 -5.52
N GLY A 137 7.16 6.13 -5.50
CA GLY A 137 8.27 6.04 -4.56
C GLY A 137 9.51 5.50 -5.26
N THR A 138 10.68 5.90 -4.77
CA THR A 138 11.96 5.33 -5.15
C THR A 138 12.74 5.12 -3.87
N ALA A 139 12.92 3.86 -3.48
CA ALA A 139 13.62 3.51 -2.25
C ALA A 139 15.02 3.06 -2.59
N GLU A 140 16.01 3.79 -2.11
CA GLU A 140 17.43 3.45 -2.28
C GLU A 140 17.78 2.20 -1.50
N VAL A 141 18.58 1.33 -2.11
CA VAL A 141 19.05 0.08 -1.49
C VAL A 141 20.57 0.00 -1.61
N THR A 142 21.23 -0.15 -0.47
CA THR A 142 22.70 -0.25 -0.46
C THR A 142 23.20 -1.42 -1.27
N GLY A 143 24.13 -1.16 -2.20
CA GLY A 143 24.83 -2.18 -3.00
C GLY A 143 24.05 -2.71 -4.21
N ARG A 144 22.87 -2.15 -4.52
CA ARG A 144 22.09 -2.47 -5.75
C ARG A 144 21.28 -1.27 -6.22
N GLY A 145 20.58 -1.38 -7.35
CA GLY A 145 19.67 -0.34 -7.82
C GLY A 145 18.49 -0.11 -6.88
N PRO A 146 17.85 1.04 -6.97
CA PRO A 146 16.72 1.37 -6.10
C PRO A 146 15.49 0.49 -6.38
N ASN A 147 14.59 0.40 -5.43
CA ASN A 147 13.29 -0.21 -5.62
C ASN A 147 12.28 0.84 -6.09
N ALA A 148 11.69 0.61 -7.25
CA ALA A 148 10.66 1.45 -7.83
C ALA A 148 9.29 1.10 -7.23
N TRP A 149 8.68 2.02 -6.49
CA TRP A 149 7.39 1.87 -5.87
C TRP A 149 6.30 2.71 -6.52
N PHE A 150 5.11 2.14 -6.58
CA PHE A 150 3.90 2.85 -6.98
C PHE A 150 2.71 2.31 -6.20
N MET A 151 1.93 3.17 -5.58
CA MET A 151 0.69 2.78 -4.91
C MET A 151 -0.45 3.70 -5.33
N GLY A 152 -1.68 3.20 -5.29
CA GLY A 152 -2.84 4.01 -5.63
C GLY A 152 -4.14 3.24 -5.64
N PHE A 153 -5.17 3.87 -6.17
CA PHE A 153 -6.50 3.29 -6.29
C PHE A 153 -7.26 3.88 -7.48
N ALA A 154 -8.26 3.17 -7.92
CA ALA A 154 -9.16 3.62 -8.98
C ALA A 154 -10.56 2.95 -8.87
N PRO A 155 -11.62 3.60 -9.43
CA PRO A 155 -11.68 5.01 -9.83
C PRO A 155 -11.42 5.96 -8.64
N ALA A 156 -10.92 7.17 -8.88
CA ALA A 156 -10.61 8.10 -7.78
C ALA A 156 -11.85 8.56 -6.99
N ASP A 157 -12.99 8.73 -7.67
CA ASP A 157 -14.22 9.22 -7.04
C ASP A 157 -15.07 8.13 -6.40
N ASN A 158 -15.03 6.89 -6.93
CA ASN A 158 -15.72 5.73 -6.38
C ASN A 158 -14.76 4.53 -6.37
N PRO A 159 -13.79 4.49 -5.45
CA PRO A 159 -12.73 3.49 -5.44
C PRO A 159 -13.25 2.05 -5.36
N LYS A 160 -12.78 1.21 -6.27
CA LYS A 160 -13.08 -0.23 -6.28
C LYS A 160 -11.85 -1.06 -5.90
N TYR A 161 -10.67 -0.65 -6.37
CA TYR A 161 -9.44 -1.37 -6.16
C TYR A 161 -8.35 -0.43 -5.65
N ALA A 162 -7.59 -0.88 -4.67
CA ALA A 162 -6.33 -0.29 -4.24
C ALA A 162 -5.20 -1.26 -4.55
N ILE A 163 -4.06 -0.73 -4.97
CA ILE A 163 -2.91 -1.52 -5.40
C ILE A 163 -1.61 -0.91 -4.92
N ALA A 164 -0.62 -1.75 -4.67
CA ALA A 164 0.77 -1.34 -4.57
C ALA A 164 1.62 -2.24 -5.46
N VAL A 165 2.56 -1.64 -6.14
CA VAL A 165 3.53 -2.29 -7.03
C VAL A 165 4.93 -1.93 -6.57
N VAL A 166 5.80 -2.91 -6.48
CA VAL A 166 7.25 -2.73 -6.32
C VAL A 166 7.97 -3.48 -7.44
N VAL A 167 8.95 -2.82 -8.03
CA VAL A 167 9.90 -3.44 -8.95
C VAL A 167 11.29 -3.23 -8.36
N GLU A 168 11.89 -4.32 -7.94
CA GLU A 168 13.21 -4.30 -7.31
C GLU A 168 14.31 -4.04 -8.33
N ASP A 169 15.42 -3.47 -7.86
CA ASP A 169 16.62 -3.20 -8.66
C ASP A 169 16.30 -2.44 -9.96
N SER A 170 15.59 -1.32 -9.84
CA SER A 170 14.98 -0.59 -10.96
C SER A 170 15.09 0.92 -10.77
N ASP A 171 14.98 1.69 -11.88
CA ASP A 171 15.32 3.12 -11.89
C ASP A 171 14.34 4.02 -11.12
N SER A 172 13.04 4.00 -11.45
CA SER A 172 12.08 4.94 -10.86
C SER A 172 10.66 4.40 -10.75
N GLY A 173 9.98 4.76 -9.68
CA GLY A 173 8.59 4.39 -9.43
C GLY A 173 7.64 4.81 -10.56
N GLY A 174 7.69 6.07 -10.97
CA GLY A 174 6.82 6.59 -12.03
C GLY A 174 7.11 6.03 -13.40
N GLY A 175 8.38 5.68 -13.67
CA GLY A 175 8.83 5.18 -14.97
C GLY A 175 8.49 3.71 -15.22
N ILE A 176 8.59 2.87 -14.22
CA ILE A 176 8.54 1.41 -14.33
C ILE A 176 7.33 0.83 -13.57
N ALA A 177 7.21 1.08 -12.27
CA ALA A 177 6.09 0.56 -11.49
C ALA A 177 4.74 1.18 -11.89
N GLY A 178 4.74 2.44 -12.38
CA GLY A 178 3.53 3.13 -12.83
C GLY A 178 2.79 2.44 -13.98
N PRO A 179 3.44 2.12 -15.11
CA PRO A 179 2.81 1.37 -16.20
C PRO A 179 2.24 0.02 -15.75
N VAL A 180 2.95 -0.72 -14.90
CA VAL A 180 2.46 -1.99 -14.34
C VAL A 180 1.18 -1.77 -13.54
N MET A 181 1.16 -0.76 -12.65
CA MET A 181 -0.06 -0.40 -11.93
C MET A 181 -1.21 -0.05 -12.87
N ARG A 182 -0.97 0.77 -13.90
CA ARG A 182 -2.01 1.18 -14.86
C ARG A 182 -2.66 -0.01 -15.54
N GLU A 183 -1.87 -0.89 -16.14
CA GLU A 183 -2.38 -2.05 -16.86
C GLU A 183 -3.12 -3.01 -15.94
N THR A 184 -2.57 -3.30 -14.76
CA THR A 184 -3.22 -4.13 -13.75
C THR A 184 -4.56 -3.54 -13.31
N MET A 185 -4.61 -2.23 -13.07
CA MET A 185 -5.82 -1.53 -12.63
C MET A 185 -6.89 -1.52 -13.74
N LEU A 186 -6.50 -1.25 -14.99
CA LEU A 186 -7.43 -1.28 -16.13
C LEU A 186 -8.01 -2.69 -16.31
N SER A 187 -7.17 -3.73 -16.26
CA SER A 187 -7.62 -5.12 -16.34
C SER A 187 -8.59 -5.48 -15.22
N ALA A 188 -8.29 -5.10 -13.98
CA ALA A 188 -9.17 -5.35 -12.82
C ALA A 188 -10.52 -4.63 -12.92
N LEU A 189 -10.57 -3.48 -13.61
CA LEU A 189 -11.79 -2.71 -13.84
C LEU A 189 -12.55 -3.15 -15.09
N GLY A 190 -12.00 -4.06 -15.90
CA GLY A 190 -12.58 -4.51 -17.17
C GLY A 190 -12.54 -3.44 -18.27
N LEU A 191 -11.49 -2.60 -18.31
CA LEU A 191 -11.35 -1.43 -19.20
C LEU A 191 -10.26 -1.60 -20.26
#